data_fa0cd4f27996102d85fcd4e2b65f0feb
#
_entry.id   fa0cd4f27996102d85fcd4e2b65f0feb
#
_cell.length_a   1.000
_cell.length_b   1.000
_cell.length_c   1.000
_cell.angle_alpha   90.00
_cell.angle_beta   90.00
_cell.angle_gamma   90.00
#
_symmetry.space_group_name_H-M   'P 1'
#
loop_
_entity.id
_entity.type
_entity.pdbx_description
1 polymer ?
#
loop_
_entity_poly.entity_id
_entity_poly.type
_entity_poly.pdbx_seq_one_letter_code
_entity_poly.pdbx_strand_id
1 'polypeptide(L)'
;MSTESRVAERSASSLERLYRKHTLATRVLHWANFIVLAVLLWTAFLLLSGTPELPYSHWLSSGFYAALHLDNRNDEGRVWHVLFSFLMIAIGVIYVAYLARSGRWKTFVPTAASWKDAYLVVLNDLGVRRHTPAQMKYNGAQRIAYTGVVLLGLGEVVTGLPIYFKTWTGFAIS
;
A
#
# COMPACT_ATOMS: atom_id res chain seq x y z
N MET A 1 -44.25 10.46 -19.66
CA MET A 1 -43.21 10.55 -18.63
C MET A 1 -43.07 12.02 -18.25
N SER A 2 -43.42 12.37 -17.02
CA SER A 2 -43.48 13.78 -16.56
C SER A 2 -42.07 14.37 -16.42
N THR A 3 -41.96 15.69 -16.49
CA THR A 3 -40.68 16.43 -16.32
C THR A 3 -40.09 16.12 -14.93
N GLU A 4 -40.93 15.91 -13.91
CA GLU A 4 -40.52 15.57 -12.55
C GLU A 4 -39.85 14.19 -12.48
N SER A 5 -40.35 13.17 -13.19
CA SER A 5 -39.74 11.85 -13.22
C SER A 5 -38.34 11.88 -13.82
N ARG A 6 -38.10 12.68 -14.85
CA ARG A 6 -36.79 12.86 -15.49
C ARG A 6 -35.79 13.60 -14.55
N VAL A 7 -36.28 14.57 -13.79
CA VAL A 7 -35.44 15.30 -12.81
C VAL A 7 -35.06 14.38 -11.66
N ALA A 8 -35.99 13.57 -11.15
CA ALA A 8 -35.70 12.60 -10.10
C ALA A 8 -34.70 11.53 -10.56
N GLU A 9 -34.84 10.97 -11.76
CA GLU A 9 -33.87 10.02 -12.32
C GLU A 9 -32.49 10.63 -12.52
N ARG A 10 -32.39 11.87 -13.01
CA ARG A 10 -31.10 12.58 -13.14
C ARG A 10 -30.46 12.85 -11.80
N SER A 11 -31.24 13.23 -10.79
CA SER A 11 -30.75 13.44 -9.44
C SER A 11 -30.27 12.12 -8.81
N ALA A 12 -31.03 11.04 -8.94
CA ALA A 12 -30.64 9.71 -8.46
C ALA A 12 -29.35 9.21 -9.15
N SER A 13 -29.24 9.36 -10.48
CA SER A 13 -28.06 8.96 -11.24
C SER A 13 -26.82 9.81 -10.92
N SER A 14 -27.01 11.08 -10.58
CA SER A 14 -25.91 11.95 -10.14
C SER A 14 -25.44 11.61 -8.72
N LEU A 15 -26.35 11.31 -7.81
CA LEU A 15 -26.02 10.82 -6.47
C LEU A 15 -25.31 9.48 -6.50
N GLU A 16 -25.75 8.54 -7.34
CA GLU A 16 -25.10 7.25 -7.52
C GLU A 16 -23.69 7.38 -8.10
N ARG A 17 -23.44 8.33 -9.00
CA ARG A 17 -22.08 8.67 -9.50
C ARG A 17 -21.18 9.28 -8.41
N LEU A 18 -21.73 10.09 -7.52
CA LEU A 18 -21.00 10.65 -6.39
C LEU A 18 -20.58 9.57 -5.38
N TYR A 19 -21.36 8.49 -5.26
CA TYR A 19 -21.09 7.41 -4.30
C TYR A 19 -19.98 6.45 -4.78
N ARG A 20 -19.72 6.30 -6.08
CA ARG A 20 -18.64 5.45 -6.61
C ARG A 20 -17.27 6.14 -6.59
N LYS A 21 -16.72 6.30 -5.42
CA LYS A 21 -15.39 6.91 -5.21
C LYS A 21 -14.26 6.12 -5.89
N HIS A 22 -14.37 4.79 -5.96
CA HIS A 22 -13.35 3.88 -6.50
C HIS A 22 -13.92 2.91 -7.54
N THR A 23 -13.18 2.70 -8.64
CA THR A 23 -13.53 1.69 -9.64
C THR A 23 -13.36 0.28 -9.08
N LEU A 24 -14.03 -0.71 -9.69
CA LEU A 24 -13.88 -2.12 -9.34
C LEU A 24 -12.40 -2.55 -9.43
N ALA A 25 -11.70 -2.15 -10.49
CA ALA A 25 -10.27 -2.44 -10.66
C ALA A 25 -9.42 -1.94 -9.47
N THR A 26 -9.65 -0.69 -9.02
CA THR A 26 -8.93 -0.15 -7.86
C THR A 26 -9.22 -0.95 -6.59
N ARG A 27 -10.46 -1.38 -6.39
CA ARG A 27 -10.84 -2.18 -5.21
C ARG A 27 -10.21 -3.56 -5.23
N VAL A 28 -10.26 -4.25 -6.37
CA VAL A 28 -9.66 -5.58 -6.54
C VAL A 28 -8.15 -5.53 -6.33
N LEU A 29 -7.45 -4.58 -6.97
CA LEU A 29 -6.01 -4.42 -6.80
C LEU A 29 -5.63 -4.06 -5.34
N HIS A 30 -6.44 -3.24 -4.68
CA HIS A 30 -6.21 -2.90 -3.26
C HIS A 30 -6.32 -4.13 -2.35
N TRP A 31 -7.36 -4.94 -2.50
CA TRP A 31 -7.53 -6.15 -1.69
C TRP A 31 -6.50 -7.22 -2.00
N ALA A 32 -6.15 -7.40 -3.29
CA ALA A 32 -5.08 -8.30 -3.68
C ALA A 32 -3.74 -7.88 -3.04
N ASN A 33 -3.42 -6.59 -3.11
CA ASN A 33 -2.21 -6.05 -2.49
C ASN A 33 -2.21 -6.21 -0.96
N PHE A 34 -3.37 -6.03 -0.30
CA PHE A 34 -3.50 -6.24 1.14
C PHE A 34 -3.15 -7.67 1.55
N ILE A 35 -3.66 -8.67 0.83
CA ILE A 35 -3.37 -10.09 1.09
C ILE A 35 -1.87 -10.36 0.89
N VAL A 36 -1.30 -9.87 -0.22
CA VAL A 36 0.13 -10.05 -0.53
C VAL A 36 1.00 -9.43 0.55
N LEU A 37 0.69 -8.20 0.98
CA LEU A 37 1.41 -7.53 2.07
C LEU A 37 1.31 -8.28 3.40
N ALA A 38 0.14 -8.83 3.73
CA ALA A 38 -0.02 -9.63 4.95
C ALA A 38 0.89 -10.87 4.95
N VAL A 39 0.99 -11.56 3.80
CA VAL A 39 1.90 -12.70 3.65
C VAL A 39 3.36 -12.26 3.69
N LEU A 40 3.72 -11.15 3.03
CA LEU A 40 5.08 -10.61 3.07
C LEU A 40 5.50 -10.23 4.49
N LEU A 41 4.61 -9.59 5.24
CA LEU A 41 4.87 -9.25 6.64
C LEU A 41 5.06 -10.52 7.50
N TRP A 42 4.19 -11.50 7.34
CA TRP A 42 4.31 -12.78 8.03
C TRP A 42 5.64 -13.48 7.72
N THR A 43 5.99 -13.59 6.44
CA THR A 43 7.24 -14.23 6.02
C THR A 43 8.49 -13.43 6.42
N ALA A 44 8.39 -12.10 6.57
CA ALA A 44 9.46 -11.29 7.13
C ALA A 44 9.74 -11.67 8.60
N PHE A 45 8.73 -11.95 9.41
CA PHE A 45 8.92 -12.48 10.77
C PHE A 45 9.61 -13.85 10.77
N LEU A 46 9.26 -14.73 9.82
CA LEU A 46 9.95 -16.01 9.66
C LEU A 46 11.44 -15.81 9.32
N LEU A 47 11.76 -14.87 8.45
CA LEU A 47 13.14 -14.55 8.07
C LEU A 47 13.92 -13.95 9.24
N LEU A 48 13.31 -13.04 10.00
CA LEU A 48 13.94 -12.41 11.16
C LEU A 48 14.27 -13.43 12.27
N SER A 49 13.41 -14.43 12.47
CA SER A 49 13.65 -15.47 13.49
C SER A 49 14.90 -16.31 13.21
N GLY A 50 15.29 -16.44 11.94
CA GLY A 50 16.47 -17.18 11.50
C GLY A 50 17.76 -16.36 11.38
N THR A 51 17.75 -15.08 11.75
CA THR A 51 18.92 -14.17 11.64
C THR A 51 19.26 -13.55 13.00
N PRO A 52 19.72 -14.32 14.00
CA PRO A 52 19.99 -13.82 15.35
C PRO A 52 21.09 -12.76 15.40
N GLU A 53 21.93 -12.66 14.38
CA GLU A 53 23.05 -11.72 14.28
C GLU A 53 22.60 -10.27 13.97
N LEU A 54 21.37 -10.06 13.52
CA LEU A 54 20.88 -8.73 13.23
C LEU A 54 20.44 -8.01 14.51
N PRO A 55 20.86 -6.76 14.76
CA PRO A 55 20.59 -6.05 16.03
C PRO A 55 19.09 -5.90 16.33
N TYR A 56 18.24 -5.98 15.32
CA TYR A 56 16.78 -5.88 15.47
C TYR A 56 16.08 -7.25 15.56
N SER A 57 16.77 -8.38 15.39
CA SER A 57 16.18 -9.71 15.58
C SER A 57 15.81 -9.98 17.04
N HIS A 58 16.46 -9.29 17.98
CA HIS A 58 16.19 -9.35 19.41
C HIS A 58 15.08 -8.40 19.87
N TRP A 59 14.52 -7.60 18.96
CA TRP A 59 13.47 -6.65 19.30
C TRP A 59 12.18 -7.34 19.77
N LEU A 60 11.90 -8.51 19.22
CA LEU A 60 10.83 -9.39 19.71
C LEU A 60 11.45 -10.50 20.53
N SER A 61 10.90 -10.75 21.73
CA SER A 61 11.41 -11.79 22.62
C SER A 61 11.33 -13.18 21.94
N SER A 62 12.27 -14.07 22.30
CA SER A 62 12.24 -15.47 21.85
C SER A 62 10.90 -16.15 22.16
N GLY A 63 10.26 -15.78 23.27
CA GLY A 63 8.92 -16.26 23.62
C GLY A 63 7.83 -15.85 22.62
N PHE A 64 7.94 -14.69 21.95
CA PHE A 64 7.00 -14.28 20.91
C PHE A 64 7.12 -15.17 19.68
N TYR A 65 8.35 -15.48 19.22
CA TYR A 65 8.57 -16.36 18.08
C TYR A 65 8.10 -17.79 18.38
N ALA A 66 8.40 -18.32 19.57
CA ALA A 66 7.93 -19.63 20.00
C ALA A 66 6.39 -19.71 20.09
N ALA A 67 5.74 -18.68 20.66
CA ALA A 67 4.28 -18.62 20.79
C ALA A 67 3.56 -18.63 19.45
N LEU A 68 4.19 -18.06 18.39
CA LEU A 68 3.64 -18.02 17.03
C LEU A 68 4.15 -19.16 16.13
N HIS A 69 4.91 -20.12 16.67
CA HIS A 69 5.52 -21.23 15.91
C HIS A 69 6.35 -20.75 14.71
N LEU A 70 7.13 -19.68 14.89
CA LEU A 70 7.95 -19.07 13.85
C LEU A 70 9.40 -19.58 13.85
N ASP A 71 9.81 -20.31 14.90
CA ASP A 71 11.16 -20.79 15.06
C ASP A 71 11.51 -21.86 14.00
N ASN A 72 12.76 -21.80 13.52
CA ASN A 72 13.33 -22.76 12.56
C ASN A 72 12.58 -22.88 11.21
N ARG A 73 11.82 -21.85 10.80
CA ARG A 73 11.08 -21.84 9.52
C ARG A 73 11.64 -20.83 8.53
N ASN A 74 12.90 -20.49 8.64
CA ASN A 74 13.55 -19.48 7.82
C ASN A 74 13.53 -19.84 6.32
N ASP A 75 13.83 -21.09 5.96
CA ASP A 75 13.86 -21.53 4.56
C ASP A 75 12.47 -21.48 3.93
N GLU A 76 11.45 -21.89 4.67
CA GLU A 76 10.05 -21.74 4.24
C GLU A 76 9.68 -20.25 4.09
N GLY A 77 10.05 -19.44 5.07
CA GLY A 77 9.86 -17.98 5.01
C GLY A 77 10.49 -17.36 3.77
N ARG A 78 11.70 -17.79 3.41
CA ARG A 78 12.43 -17.31 2.22
C ARG A 78 11.69 -17.62 0.94
N VAL A 79 11.25 -18.86 0.76
CA VAL A 79 10.53 -19.29 -0.45
C VAL A 79 9.25 -18.48 -0.65
N TRP A 80 8.43 -18.38 0.38
CA TRP A 80 7.18 -17.62 0.33
C TRP A 80 7.41 -16.12 0.18
N HIS A 81 8.40 -15.56 0.87
CA HIS A 81 8.73 -14.13 0.78
C HIS A 81 9.13 -13.75 -0.66
N VAL A 82 9.99 -14.53 -1.29
CA VAL A 82 10.42 -14.29 -2.68
C VAL A 82 9.24 -14.41 -3.65
N LEU A 83 8.44 -15.48 -3.52
CA LEU A 83 7.27 -15.69 -4.38
C LEU A 83 6.28 -14.50 -4.31
N PHE A 84 5.93 -14.09 -3.09
CA PHE A 84 4.99 -13.00 -2.87
C PHE A 84 5.58 -11.63 -3.19
N SER A 85 6.91 -11.46 -3.10
CA SER A 85 7.59 -10.24 -3.57
C SER A 85 7.45 -10.07 -5.08
N PHE A 86 7.63 -11.11 -5.88
CA PHE A 86 7.37 -11.05 -7.33
C PHE A 86 5.90 -10.79 -7.64
N LEU A 87 4.98 -11.38 -6.88
CA LEU A 87 3.56 -11.10 -7.04
C LEU A 87 3.22 -9.63 -6.70
N MET A 88 3.84 -9.08 -5.66
CA MET A 88 3.70 -7.66 -5.32
C MET A 88 4.24 -6.75 -6.42
N ILE A 89 5.39 -7.07 -7.00
CA ILE A 89 5.94 -6.32 -8.15
C ILE A 89 4.96 -6.36 -9.32
N ALA A 90 4.41 -7.52 -9.66
CA ALA A 90 3.44 -7.66 -10.75
C ALA A 90 2.18 -6.80 -10.52
N ILE A 91 1.59 -6.87 -9.32
CA ILE A 91 0.44 -6.04 -8.92
C ILE A 91 0.80 -4.56 -8.99
N GLY A 92 1.98 -4.17 -8.50
CA GLY A 92 2.48 -2.80 -8.53
C GLY A 92 2.61 -2.26 -9.96
N VAL A 93 3.20 -3.05 -10.86
CA VAL A 93 3.33 -2.69 -12.29
C VAL A 93 1.96 -2.51 -12.94
N ILE A 94 1.02 -3.44 -12.71
CA ILE A 94 -0.35 -3.35 -13.22
C ILE A 94 -1.03 -2.09 -12.69
N TYR A 95 -0.87 -1.80 -11.39
CA TYR A 95 -1.46 -0.61 -10.76
C TYR A 95 -0.89 0.69 -11.33
N VAL A 96 0.43 0.80 -11.46
CA VAL A 96 1.09 1.99 -12.04
C VAL A 96 0.71 2.17 -13.51
N ALA A 97 0.69 1.09 -14.30
CA ALA A 97 0.24 1.13 -15.69
C ALA A 97 -1.23 1.59 -15.80
N TYR A 98 -2.09 1.10 -14.92
CA TYR A 98 -3.49 1.55 -14.85
C TYR A 98 -3.60 3.04 -14.49
N LEU A 99 -2.85 3.52 -13.52
CA LEU A 99 -2.82 4.95 -13.14
C LEU A 99 -2.34 5.83 -14.29
N ALA A 100 -1.27 5.41 -14.98
CA ALA A 100 -0.70 6.13 -16.12
C ALA A 100 -1.71 6.24 -17.27
N ARG A 101 -2.32 5.11 -17.68
CA ARG A 101 -3.28 5.06 -18.79
C ARG A 101 -4.58 5.81 -18.49
N SER A 102 -5.07 5.73 -17.25
CA SER A 102 -6.31 6.41 -16.85
C SER A 102 -6.13 7.91 -16.56
N GLY A 103 -4.91 8.43 -16.57
CA GLY A 103 -4.59 9.82 -16.19
C GLY A 103 -4.86 10.14 -14.71
N ARG A 104 -5.23 9.14 -13.91
CA ARG A 104 -5.61 9.31 -12.49
C ARG A 104 -4.43 9.68 -11.59
N TRP A 105 -3.20 9.39 -12.00
CA TRP A 105 -2.01 9.78 -11.25
C TRP A 105 -1.99 11.28 -10.91
N LYS A 106 -2.55 12.15 -11.78
CA LYS A 106 -2.65 13.60 -11.56
C LYS A 106 -3.46 13.96 -10.32
N THR A 107 -4.38 13.09 -9.89
CA THR A 107 -5.20 13.31 -8.69
C THR A 107 -4.50 12.89 -7.39
N PHE A 108 -3.47 12.05 -7.48
CA PHE A 108 -2.72 11.54 -6.33
C PHE A 108 -1.45 12.33 -6.05
N VAL A 109 -0.77 12.84 -7.10
CA VAL A 109 0.49 13.58 -6.91
C VAL A 109 0.24 14.81 -6.04
N PRO A 110 0.96 14.94 -4.90
CA PRO A 110 0.81 16.09 -4.02
C PRO A 110 1.37 17.34 -4.69
N THR A 111 0.71 18.46 -4.47
CA THR A 111 1.16 19.80 -4.83
C THR A 111 1.71 20.50 -3.60
N ALA A 112 2.36 21.65 -3.76
CA ALA A 112 2.82 22.46 -2.63
C ALA A 112 1.69 22.78 -1.65
N ALA A 113 0.48 23.05 -2.17
CA ALA A 113 -0.72 23.28 -1.34
C ALA A 113 -1.15 22.03 -0.55
N SER A 114 -0.85 20.82 -1.03
CA SER A 114 -1.24 19.58 -0.36
C SER A 114 -0.57 19.41 1.01
N TRP A 115 0.63 19.94 1.20
CA TRP A 115 1.32 19.89 2.50
C TRP A 115 0.61 20.73 3.56
N LYS A 116 0.22 21.96 3.19
CA LYS A 116 -0.56 22.82 4.08
C LYS A 116 -1.94 22.21 4.40
N ASP A 117 -2.60 21.68 3.38
CA ASP A 117 -3.89 21.00 3.53
C ASP A 117 -3.78 19.77 4.43
N ALA A 118 -2.74 18.93 4.26
CA ALA A 118 -2.47 17.78 5.11
C ALA A 118 -2.27 18.19 6.59
N TYR A 119 -1.49 19.24 6.84
CA TYR A 119 -1.28 19.74 8.19
C TYR A 119 -2.61 20.17 8.83
N LEU A 120 -3.45 20.89 8.09
CA LEU A 120 -4.76 21.34 8.59
C LEU A 120 -5.73 20.17 8.84
N VAL A 121 -5.68 19.12 7.99
CA VAL A 121 -6.48 17.90 8.18
C VAL A 121 -6.05 17.19 9.46
N VAL A 122 -4.74 17.00 9.67
CA VAL A 122 -4.22 16.35 10.88
C VAL A 122 -4.62 17.13 12.15
N LEU A 123 -4.51 18.46 12.15
CA LEU A 123 -4.95 19.28 13.29
C LEU A 123 -6.45 19.16 13.57
N ASN A 124 -7.26 19.02 12.52
CA ASN A 124 -8.69 18.79 12.66
C ASN A 124 -8.99 17.41 13.23
N ASP A 125 -8.30 16.36 12.74
CA ASP A 125 -8.49 14.97 13.20
C ASP A 125 -8.02 14.78 14.64
N LEU A 126 -7.01 15.54 15.08
CA LEU A 126 -6.58 15.61 16.48
C LEU A 126 -7.49 16.45 17.37
N GLY A 127 -8.57 17.01 16.82
CA GLY A 127 -9.51 17.83 17.60
C GLY A 127 -9.03 19.24 17.95
N VAL A 128 -7.83 19.64 17.50
CA VAL A 128 -7.24 20.96 17.76
C VAL A 128 -7.95 22.05 16.96
N ARG A 129 -8.52 21.69 15.81
CA ARG A 129 -9.24 22.60 14.91
C ARG A 129 -10.60 22.03 14.54
N ARG A 130 -11.63 22.88 14.47
CA ARG A 130 -13.01 22.48 14.17
C ARG A 130 -13.45 22.73 12.72
N HIS A 131 -12.53 23.10 11.83
CA HIS A 131 -12.87 23.42 10.43
C HIS A 131 -11.97 22.59 9.49
N THR A 132 -12.58 21.66 8.77
CA THR A 132 -11.94 20.96 7.67
C THR A 132 -11.81 21.87 6.45
N PRO A 133 -10.64 21.90 5.78
CA PRO A 133 -10.51 22.57 4.48
C PRO A 133 -11.51 21.99 3.47
N ALA A 134 -11.92 22.80 2.48
CA ALA A 134 -12.78 22.36 1.39
C ALA A 134 -12.15 21.14 0.70
N GLN A 135 -12.82 19.98 0.78
CA GLN A 135 -12.27 18.72 0.29
C GLN A 135 -12.57 18.57 -1.20
N MET A 136 -11.53 18.44 -2.01
CA MET A 136 -11.59 17.86 -3.35
C MET A 136 -11.78 16.32 -3.25
N LYS A 137 -11.70 15.61 -4.35
CA LYS A 137 -11.82 14.12 -4.37
C LYS A 137 -10.88 13.44 -3.37
N TYR A 138 -9.68 13.97 -3.18
CA TYR A 138 -8.70 13.57 -2.17
C TYR A 138 -8.16 14.82 -1.47
N ASN A 139 -8.08 14.77 -0.15
CA ASN A 139 -7.45 15.82 0.65
C ASN A 139 -5.91 15.71 0.59
N GLY A 140 -5.21 16.75 1.08
CA GLY A 140 -3.75 16.80 1.04
C GLY A 140 -3.09 15.61 1.75
N ALA A 141 -3.59 15.19 2.91
CA ALA A 141 -3.07 14.06 3.65
C ALA A 141 -3.20 12.73 2.86
N GLN A 142 -4.35 12.51 2.22
CA GLN A 142 -4.58 11.34 1.37
C GLN A 142 -3.65 11.33 0.15
N ARG A 143 -3.43 12.47 -0.49
CA ARG A 143 -2.50 12.57 -1.64
C ARG A 143 -1.07 12.23 -1.24
N ILE A 144 -0.60 12.75 -0.12
CA ILE A 144 0.74 12.45 0.41
C ILE A 144 0.83 10.96 0.79
N ALA A 145 -0.15 10.43 1.51
CA ALA A 145 -0.16 9.03 1.92
C ALA A 145 -0.15 8.06 0.73
N TYR A 146 -0.99 8.28 -0.28
CA TYR A 146 -1.05 7.40 -1.47
C TYR A 146 0.23 7.47 -2.30
N THR A 147 0.80 8.67 -2.49
CA THR A 147 2.10 8.82 -3.16
C THR A 147 3.20 8.17 -2.35
N GLY A 148 3.20 8.36 -1.02
CA GLY A 148 4.16 7.73 -0.11
C GLY A 148 4.15 6.21 -0.20
N VAL A 149 2.97 5.57 -0.22
CA VAL A 149 2.84 4.11 -0.36
C VAL A 149 3.44 3.62 -1.68
N VAL A 150 3.21 4.33 -2.79
CA VAL A 150 3.80 3.95 -4.10
C VAL A 150 5.33 4.10 -4.07
N LEU A 151 5.84 5.18 -3.48
CA LEU A 151 7.29 5.40 -3.36
C LEU A 151 7.96 4.39 -2.43
N LEU A 152 7.33 4.04 -1.31
CA LEU A 152 7.80 2.98 -0.40
C LEU A 152 7.84 1.63 -1.12
N GLY A 153 6.77 1.25 -1.83
CA GLY A 153 6.76 0.02 -2.62
C GLY A 153 7.85 -0.02 -3.69
N LEU A 154 8.13 1.10 -4.35
CA LEU A 154 9.25 1.22 -5.28
C LEU A 154 10.60 1.06 -4.55
N GLY A 155 10.74 1.67 -3.37
CA GLY A 155 11.93 1.54 -2.52
C GLY A 155 12.21 0.09 -2.14
N GLU A 156 11.17 -0.66 -1.73
CA GLU A 156 11.27 -2.10 -1.43
C GLU A 156 11.75 -2.92 -2.64
N VAL A 157 11.25 -2.61 -3.83
CA VAL A 157 11.71 -3.29 -5.07
C VAL A 157 13.17 -2.96 -5.37
N VAL A 158 13.55 -1.68 -5.29
CA VAL A 158 14.93 -1.22 -5.59
C VAL A 158 15.95 -1.80 -4.60
N THR A 159 15.56 -1.95 -3.34
CA THR A 159 16.46 -2.51 -2.31
C THR A 159 16.41 -4.03 -2.25
N GLY A 160 15.25 -4.65 -2.45
CA GLY A 160 15.06 -6.09 -2.36
C GLY A 160 15.64 -6.87 -3.55
N LEU A 161 15.50 -6.37 -4.77
CA LEU A 161 16.03 -7.06 -5.96
C LEU A 161 17.55 -7.27 -5.92
N PRO A 162 18.39 -6.30 -5.57
CA PRO A 162 19.83 -6.52 -5.44
C PRO A 162 20.20 -7.55 -4.38
N ILE A 163 19.48 -7.59 -3.26
CA ILE A 163 19.69 -8.59 -2.20
C ILE A 163 19.37 -9.99 -2.75
N TYR A 164 18.26 -10.14 -3.45
CA TYR A 164 17.87 -11.38 -4.07
C TYR A 164 18.93 -11.88 -5.08
N PHE A 165 19.35 -11.01 -6.01
CA PHE A 165 20.34 -11.38 -7.02
C PHE A 165 21.73 -11.64 -6.43
N LYS A 166 22.16 -10.89 -5.41
CA LYS A 166 23.42 -11.15 -4.72
C LYS A 166 23.43 -12.53 -4.08
N THR A 167 22.35 -12.96 -3.48
CA THR A 167 22.22 -14.30 -2.91
C THR A 167 22.30 -15.37 -3.98
N TRP A 168 21.70 -15.14 -5.14
CA TRP A 168 21.74 -16.06 -6.30
C TRP A 168 23.12 -16.12 -6.96
N THR A 169 23.75 -15.00 -7.21
CA THR A 169 25.08 -14.93 -7.84
C THR A 169 26.18 -15.42 -6.89
N GLY A 170 26.04 -15.22 -5.58
CA GLY A 170 26.97 -15.78 -4.58
C GLY A 170 26.97 -17.31 -4.56
N PHE A 171 25.85 -17.95 -4.84
CA PHE A 171 25.76 -19.42 -5.00
C PHE A 171 26.42 -19.92 -6.30
N ALA A 172 26.51 -19.07 -7.32
CA ALA A 172 27.10 -19.45 -8.62
C ALA A 172 28.63 -19.22 -8.70
N ILE A 173 29.22 -18.53 -7.73
CA ILE A 173 30.65 -18.15 -7.69
C ILE A 173 31.41 -18.91 -6.57
N SER A 174 30.73 -19.61 -5.70
CA SER A 174 31.33 -20.50 -4.69
C SER A 174 31.28 -21.96 -5.13
#